data_73b798a5b9c720ea8e86cae14cfbbaf5
#
_entry.id   73b798a5b9c720ea8e86cae14cfbbaf5
#
_cell.length_a   1.000
_cell.length_b   1.000
_cell.length_c   1.000
_cell.angle_alpha   90.00
_cell.angle_beta   90.00
_cell.angle_gamma   90.00
#
_symmetry.space_group_name_H-M   'P 1'
#
loop_
_entity.id
_entity.type
_entity.pdbx_description
1 polymer ?
#
loop_
_entity_poly.entity_id
_entity_poly.type
_entity_poly.pdbx_seq_one_letter_code
_entity_poly.pdbx_strand_id
1 'polypeptide(L)'
;MPLRIPRCTPDRARVAVTGRERSQSVDVEAGQTSDDVIANLKFNADGLVPAVAQQHDTGEVLMLAWMDAEALRRTVATRKATYWSRSRAEYWVKGETSGHHQAVVSVAVDCDGDTVLLQVDQTGPACHTGTRTCFTGREIA
;
A
#
# COMPACT_ATOMS: atom_id res chain seq x y z
N MET A 1 -6.29 19.93 27.73
CA MET A 1 -5.18 19.01 28.04
C MET A 1 -4.72 18.37 26.72
N PRO A 2 -3.48 18.59 26.29
CA PRO A 2 -3.02 17.98 25.05
C PRO A 2 -2.67 16.50 25.30
N LEU A 3 -3.24 15.62 24.49
CA LEU A 3 -2.89 14.21 24.43
C LEU A 3 -1.45 14.06 23.93
N ARG A 4 -0.59 13.50 24.78
CA ARG A 4 0.78 13.14 24.39
C ARG A 4 0.74 11.83 23.60
N ILE A 5 1.12 11.91 22.34
CA ILE A 5 1.41 10.74 21.51
C ILE A 5 2.77 10.17 21.96
N PRO A 6 2.87 8.91 22.35
CA PRO A 6 4.18 8.32 22.69
C PRO A 6 5.05 8.21 21.43
N ARG A 7 6.27 8.75 21.53
CA ARG A 7 7.29 8.55 20.50
C ARG A 7 7.80 7.12 20.59
N CYS A 8 7.74 6.36 19.49
CA CYS A 8 8.49 5.12 19.35
C CYS A 8 9.99 5.44 19.36
N THR A 9 10.64 5.18 20.50
CA THR A 9 12.09 5.13 20.56
C THR A 9 12.54 3.67 20.39
N PRO A 10 13.54 3.38 19.56
CA PRO A 10 14.09 2.03 19.50
C PRO A 10 14.95 1.77 20.74
N ASP A 11 14.46 0.94 21.64
CA ASP A 11 15.24 0.47 22.78
C ASP A 11 16.13 -0.70 22.33
N ARG A 12 17.44 -0.51 22.49
CA ARG A 12 18.44 -1.55 22.33
C ARG A 12 18.53 -2.34 23.63
N ALA A 13 17.82 -3.41 23.73
CA ALA A 13 18.11 -4.42 24.72
C ALA A 13 18.22 -5.81 24.05
N ARG A 14 19.45 -6.33 24.04
CA ARG A 14 19.73 -7.73 23.73
C ARG A 14 19.14 -8.59 24.84
N VAL A 15 18.13 -9.35 24.53
CA VAL A 15 17.77 -10.51 25.33
C VAL A 15 17.77 -11.72 24.41
N ALA A 16 18.70 -12.64 24.70
CA ALA A 16 18.68 -13.96 24.10
C ALA A 16 17.50 -14.74 24.68
N VAL A 17 16.52 -15.07 23.85
CA VAL A 17 15.46 -16.02 24.20
C VAL A 17 15.54 -17.19 23.25
N THR A 18 15.98 -18.31 23.83
CA THR A 18 15.80 -19.64 23.24
C THR A 18 14.34 -20.06 23.40
N GLY A 19 13.63 -20.23 22.28
CA GLY A 19 12.25 -20.73 22.31
C GLY A 19 11.50 -20.36 21.03
N ARG A 20 11.23 -21.35 20.24
CA ARG A 20 10.55 -21.31 18.96
C ARG A 20 9.17 -20.63 19.07
N GLU A 21 9.04 -19.47 18.48
CA GLU A 21 7.83 -19.04 17.78
C GLU A 21 8.28 -18.17 16.63
N ARG A 22 8.10 -18.64 15.41
CA ARG A 22 8.40 -17.89 14.20
C ARG A 22 7.28 -16.88 13.99
N SER A 23 7.44 -15.70 14.56
CA SER A 23 6.86 -14.50 13.97
C SER A 23 7.57 -14.30 12.64
N GLN A 24 6.89 -14.58 11.52
CA GLN A 24 7.43 -14.33 10.19
C GLN A 24 7.30 -12.83 9.92
N SER A 25 8.30 -12.07 10.32
CA SER A 25 8.58 -10.80 9.69
C SER A 25 9.00 -11.09 8.26
N VAL A 26 8.35 -10.46 7.28
CA VAL A 26 8.76 -10.56 5.89
C VAL A 26 9.97 -9.64 5.73
N ASP A 27 11.15 -10.15 6.10
CA ASP A 27 12.41 -9.49 5.80
C ASP A 27 12.66 -9.66 4.30
N VAL A 28 12.61 -8.56 3.57
CA VAL A 28 13.01 -8.53 2.15
C VAL A 28 14.54 -8.67 2.11
N GLU A 29 14.99 -9.92 2.05
CA GLU A 29 16.41 -10.20 1.89
C GLU A 29 16.90 -9.77 0.50
N ALA A 30 18.14 -9.27 0.45
CA ALA A 30 18.81 -8.91 -0.79
C ALA A 30 18.88 -10.14 -1.71
N GLY A 31 18.04 -10.15 -2.78
CA GLY A 31 17.92 -11.24 -3.74
C GLY A 31 16.49 -11.72 -4.02
N GLN A 32 15.50 -11.26 -3.26
CA GLN A 32 14.09 -11.54 -3.54
C GLN A 32 13.60 -10.75 -4.76
N THR A 33 12.94 -11.45 -5.68
CA THR A 33 12.25 -10.81 -6.81
C THR A 33 10.90 -10.24 -6.36
N SER A 34 10.34 -9.32 -7.15
CA SER A 34 8.98 -8.80 -6.92
C SER A 34 7.95 -9.93 -6.87
N ASP A 35 8.11 -10.95 -7.71
CA ASP A 35 7.21 -12.10 -7.76
C ASP A 35 7.30 -12.94 -6.49
N ASP A 36 8.47 -13.10 -5.89
CA ASP A 36 8.64 -13.81 -4.62
C ASP A 36 7.92 -13.08 -3.48
N VAL A 37 8.04 -11.75 -3.44
CA VAL A 37 7.34 -10.92 -2.45
C VAL A 37 5.82 -11.05 -2.62
N ILE A 38 5.33 -10.95 -3.84
CA ILE A 38 3.90 -11.06 -4.15
C ILE A 38 3.36 -12.45 -3.78
N ALA A 39 4.12 -13.51 -4.06
CA ALA A 39 3.73 -14.88 -3.72
C ALA A 39 3.59 -15.12 -2.19
N ASN A 40 4.31 -14.33 -1.39
CA ASN A 40 4.29 -14.44 0.08
C ASN A 40 3.28 -13.49 0.76
N LEU A 41 2.56 -12.67 0.00
CA LEU A 41 1.52 -11.80 0.55
C LEU A 41 0.35 -12.61 1.12
N LYS A 42 -0.21 -12.08 2.20
CA LYS A 42 -1.40 -12.64 2.84
C LYS A 42 -2.66 -11.98 2.27
N PHE A 43 -3.15 -12.54 1.19
CA PHE A 43 -4.42 -12.11 0.61
C PHE A 43 -5.59 -12.51 1.50
N ASN A 44 -6.66 -11.71 1.48
CA ASN A 44 -7.90 -12.05 2.18
C ASN A 44 -8.65 -13.21 1.48
N ALA A 45 -9.84 -13.56 1.98
CA ALA A 45 -10.65 -14.65 1.44
C ALA A 45 -11.06 -14.43 -0.04
N ASP A 46 -11.08 -13.18 -0.50
CA ASP A 46 -11.39 -12.82 -1.90
C ASP A 46 -10.13 -12.73 -2.78
N GLY A 47 -8.96 -13.07 -2.25
CA GLY A 47 -7.69 -12.98 -2.96
C GLY A 47 -7.18 -11.55 -3.14
N LEU A 48 -7.57 -10.63 -2.25
CA LEU A 48 -7.24 -9.21 -2.32
C LEU A 48 -6.43 -8.74 -1.11
N VAL A 49 -5.61 -7.72 -1.34
CA VAL A 49 -4.96 -6.93 -0.30
C VAL A 49 -5.33 -5.45 -0.48
N PRO A 50 -5.47 -4.69 0.62
CA PRO A 50 -5.62 -3.25 0.53
C PRO A 50 -4.32 -2.59 0.08
N ALA A 51 -4.44 -1.59 -0.77
CA ALA A 51 -3.34 -0.78 -1.26
C ALA A 51 -3.59 0.69 -0.93
N VAL A 52 -2.71 1.26 -0.12
CA VAL A 52 -2.72 2.69 0.21
C VAL A 52 -1.90 3.42 -0.82
N ALA A 53 -2.48 4.42 -1.48
CA ALA A 53 -1.76 5.33 -2.36
C ALA A 53 -1.41 6.62 -1.61
N GLN A 54 -0.13 6.92 -1.56
CA GLN A 54 0.44 8.07 -0.86
C GLN A 54 1.27 8.91 -1.83
N GLN A 55 1.12 10.23 -1.77
CA GLN A 55 1.95 11.14 -2.56
C GLN A 55 3.40 11.06 -2.06
N HIS A 56 4.34 10.80 -2.97
CA HIS A 56 5.73 10.44 -2.62
C HIS A 56 6.54 11.59 -2.00
N ASP A 57 6.25 12.84 -2.38
CA ASP A 57 7.02 14.01 -1.96
C ASP A 57 6.42 14.72 -0.75
N THR A 58 5.12 14.57 -0.51
CA THR A 58 4.42 15.23 0.61
C THR A 58 4.03 14.29 1.75
N GLY A 59 3.92 12.98 1.48
CA GLY A 59 3.40 12.01 2.41
C GLY A 59 1.88 12.02 2.55
N GLU A 60 1.18 12.81 1.74
CA GLU A 60 -0.28 12.87 1.76
C GLU A 60 -0.90 11.54 1.35
N VAL A 61 -1.80 11.01 2.19
CA VAL A 61 -2.57 9.81 1.85
C VAL A 61 -3.70 10.19 0.89
N LEU A 62 -3.68 9.60 -0.28
CA LEU A 62 -4.59 9.97 -1.37
C LEU A 62 -5.85 9.13 -1.39
N MET A 63 -5.70 7.82 -1.31
CA MET A 63 -6.81 6.86 -1.40
C MET A 63 -6.38 5.49 -0.91
N LEU A 64 -7.36 4.62 -0.73
CA LEU A 64 -7.17 3.19 -0.57
C LEU A 64 -8.01 2.47 -1.63
N ALA A 65 -7.41 1.49 -2.28
CA ALA A 65 -8.10 0.58 -3.19
C ALA A 65 -7.61 -0.86 -3.00
N TRP A 66 -8.06 -1.78 -3.82
CA TRP A 66 -7.77 -3.20 -3.65
C TRP A 66 -6.97 -3.72 -4.83
N MET A 67 -6.09 -4.68 -4.54
CA MET A 67 -5.27 -5.38 -5.53
C MET A 67 -5.31 -6.87 -5.29
N ASP A 68 -5.38 -7.64 -6.36
CA ASP A 68 -4.97 -9.04 -6.34
C ASP A 68 -3.50 -9.18 -6.77
N ALA A 69 -2.98 -10.39 -6.83
CA ALA A 69 -1.59 -10.64 -7.23
C ALA A 69 -1.28 -10.13 -8.65
N GLU A 70 -2.22 -10.25 -9.57
CA GLU A 70 -2.05 -9.79 -10.95
C GLU A 70 -2.05 -8.26 -11.07
N ALA A 71 -2.95 -7.57 -10.35
CA ALA A 71 -2.96 -6.10 -10.29
C ALA A 71 -1.61 -5.57 -9.78
N LEU A 72 -1.06 -6.23 -8.77
CA LEU A 72 0.22 -5.87 -8.19
C LEU A 72 1.38 -6.11 -9.17
N ARG A 73 1.41 -7.25 -9.89
CA ARG A 73 2.40 -7.52 -10.95
C ARG A 73 2.36 -6.46 -12.06
N ARG A 74 1.15 -6.11 -12.51
CA ARG A 74 0.96 -5.06 -13.53
C ARG A 74 1.46 -3.71 -13.03
N THR A 75 1.16 -3.36 -11.79
CA THR A 75 1.61 -2.11 -11.17
C THR A 75 3.14 -2.03 -11.12
N VAL A 76 3.82 -3.09 -10.70
CA VAL A 76 5.28 -3.16 -10.64
C VAL A 76 5.89 -3.09 -12.04
N ALA A 77 5.33 -3.81 -13.00
CA ALA A 77 5.86 -3.90 -14.37
C ALA A 77 5.66 -2.59 -15.15
N THR A 78 4.48 -1.98 -15.06
CA THR A 78 4.12 -0.78 -15.86
C THR A 78 4.43 0.53 -15.18
N ARG A 79 4.65 0.52 -13.86
CA ARG A 79 4.75 1.73 -13.02
C ARG A 79 3.50 2.61 -13.05
N LYS A 80 2.36 2.02 -13.38
CA LYS A 80 1.04 2.64 -13.33
C LYS A 80 0.20 1.91 -12.31
N ALA A 81 -0.38 2.64 -11.35
CA ALA A 81 -1.21 2.03 -10.30
C ALA A 81 -2.42 1.33 -10.93
N THR A 82 -2.44 0.02 -10.82
CA THR A 82 -3.50 -0.87 -11.33
C THR A 82 -4.17 -1.54 -10.15
N TYR A 83 -5.49 -1.43 -10.09
CA TYR A 83 -6.31 -1.93 -8.99
C TYR A 83 -7.34 -2.94 -9.47
N TRP A 84 -7.93 -3.64 -8.52
CA TRP A 84 -9.09 -4.49 -8.72
C TRP A 84 -10.36 -3.81 -8.21
N SER A 85 -11.35 -3.66 -9.06
CA SER A 85 -12.67 -3.16 -8.67
C SER A 85 -13.53 -4.31 -8.17
N ARG A 86 -13.86 -4.30 -6.88
CA ARG A 86 -14.71 -5.34 -6.27
C ARG A 86 -16.16 -5.31 -6.80
N SER A 87 -16.67 -4.12 -7.06
CA SER A 87 -18.06 -3.96 -7.54
C SER A 87 -18.25 -4.32 -9.02
N ARG A 88 -17.21 -4.08 -9.84
CA ARG A 88 -17.25 -4.35 -11.29
C ARG A 88 -16.61 -5.68 -11.67
N ALA A 89 -15.86 -6.29 -10.73
CA ALA A 89 -15.06 -7.50 -10.95
C ALA A 89 -14.12 -7.37 -12.16
N GLU A 90 -13.38 -6.25 -12.22
CA GLU A 90 -12.44 -5.96 -13.30
C GLU A 90 -11.22 -5.17 -12.81
N TYR A 91 -10.12 -5.24 -13.58
CA TYR A 91 -8.95 -4.39 -13.38
C TYR A 91 -9.23 -2.99 -13.88
N TRP A 92 -8.63 -2.00 -13.21
CA TRP A 92 -8.64 -0.63 -13.69
C TRP A 92 -7.31 0.05 -13.38
N VAL A 93 -6.81 0.79 -14.36
CA VAL A 93 -5.61 1.61 -14.23
C VAL A 93 -6.04 3.00 -13.80
N LYS A 94 -5.47 3.49 -12.69
CA LYS A 94 -5.81 4.82 -12.18
C LYS A 94 -5.51 5.90 -13.22
N GLY A 95 -6.52 6.65 -13.57
CA GLY A 95 -6.41 7.77 -14.52
C GLY A 95 -6.49 7.37 -16.00
N GLU A 96 -6.73 6.10 -16.32
CA GLU A 96 -6.83 5.64 -17.71
C GLU A 96 -7.92 6.39 -18.51
N THR A 97 -9.04 6.69 -17.87
CA THR A 97 -10.15 7.44 -18.47
C THR A 97 -10.13 8.93 -18.11
N SER A 98 -9.82 9.26 -16.85
CA SER A 98 -9.89 10.65 -16.34
C SER A 98 -8.63 11.48 -16.62
N GLY A 99 -7.50 10.85 -16.95
CA GLY A 99 -6.20 11.50 -17.05
C GLY A 99 -5.51 11.77 -15.71
N HIS A 100 -6.16 11.46 -14.58
CA HIS A 100 -5.62 11.66 -13.23
C HIS A 100 -4.78 10.44 -12.80
N HIS A 101 -3.61 10.30 -13.42
CA HIS A 101 -2.73 9.16 -13.27
C HIS A 101 -2.02 9.11 -11.92
N GLN A 102 -1.62 7.90 -11.54
CA GLN A 102 -0.69 7.64 -10.46
C GLN A 102 0.55 6.94 -11.02
N ALA A 103 1.62 7.71 -11.23
CA ALA A 103 2.92 7.15 -11.58
C ALA A 103 3.55 6.56 -10.32
N VAL A 104 3.86 5.28 -10.33
CA VAL A 104 4.38 4.56 -9.16
C VAL A 104 5.87 4.77 -9.02
N VAL A 105 6.27 5.40 -7.91
CA VAL A 105 7.67 5.62 -7.54
C VAL A 105 8.22 4.40 -6.81
N SER A 106 7.49 3.88 -5.83
CA SER A 106 7.87 2.68 -5.09
C SER A 106 6.65 1.89 -4.63
N VAL A 107 6.87 0.62 -4.37
CA VAL A 107 5.88 -0.31 -3.80
C VAL A 107 6.51 -0.96 -2.59
N ALA A 108 5.84 -0.90 -1.46
CA ALA A 108 6.27 -1.55 -0.22
C ALA A 108 5.14 -2.42 0.34
N VAL A 109 5.52 -3.40 1.13
CA VAL A 109 4.62 -4.29 1.85
C VAL A 109 4.81 -4.04 3.33
N ASP A 110 3.75 -4.11 4.12
CA ASP A 110 3.86 -3.92 5.55
C ASP A 110 4.50 -5.13 6.26
N CYS A 111 4.70 -5.01 7.58
CA CYS A 111 5.50 -5.95 8.35
C CYS A 111 4.93 -7.37 8.43
N ASP A 112 3.64 -7.55 8.26
CA ASP A 112 2.96 -8.86 8.29
C ASP A 112 2.46 -9.33 6.91
N GLY A 113 2.70 -8.54 5.86
CA GLY A 113 2.48 -8.95 4.49
C GLY A 113 1.02 -8.92 4.03
N ASP A 114 0.17 -8.11 4.62
CA ASP A 114 -1.26 -8.03 4.29
C ASP A 114 -1.72 -6.68 3.73
N THR A 115 -0.83 -5.70 3.63
CA THR A 115 -1.10 -4.35 3.13
C THR A 115 0.01 -3.86 2.22
N VAL A 116 -0.35 -3.17 1.16
CA VAL A 116 0.58 -2.58 0.20
C VAL A 116 0.57 -1.06 0.32
N LEU A 117 1.74 -0.45 0.31
CA LEU A 117 1.92 0.99 0.20
C LEU A 117 2.49 1.34 -1.18
N LEU A 118 1.74 2.13 -1.94
CA LEU A 118 2.20 2.72 -3.19
C LEU A 118 2.63 4.17 -2.93
N GLN A 119 3.89 4.45 -3.11
CA GLN A 119 4.37 5.83 -3.25
C GLN A 119 4.18 6.24 -4.70
N VAL A 120 3.37 7.26 -4.94
CA VAL A 120 2.97 7.67 -6.29
C VAL A 120 3.20 9.15 -6.52
N ASP A 121 3.32 9.52 -7.78
CA ASP A 121 3.17 10.90 -8.25
C ASP A 121 1.77 11.03 -8.85
N GLN A 122 0.87 11.71 -8.11
CA GLN A 122 -0.51 11.89 -8.50
C GLN A 122 -0.67 13.11 -9.39
N THR A 123 -1.20 12.91 -10.58
CA THR A 123 -1.63 13.97 -11.47
C THR A 123 -3.09 14.32 -11.19
N GLY A 124 -3.36 15.56 -10.77
CA GLY A 124 -4.70 16.03 -10.46
C GLY A 124 -5.34 15.38 -9.22
N PRO A 125 -6.67 15.45 -9.09
CA PRO A 125 -7.38 14.88 -7.95
C PRO A 125 -7.36 13.36 -7.98
N ALA A 126 -7.14 12.72 -6.81
CA ALA A 126 -7.21 11.26 -6.69
C ALA A 126 -8.66 10.76 -6.58
N CYS A 127 -9.54 11.55 -5.97
CA CYS A 127 -10.94 11.17 -5.80
C CYS A 127 -11.78 11.44 -7.05
N HIS A 128 -12.71 10.52 -7.37
CA HIS A 128 -13.66 10.71 -8.48
C HIS A 128 -14.61 11.90 -8.27
N THR A 129 -14.77 12.40 -7.04
CA THR A 129 -15.54 13.60 -6.72
C THR A 129 -14.80 14.90 -7.02
N GLY A 130 -13.56 14.84 -7.47
CA GLY A 130 -12.74 15.99 -7.81
C GLY A 130 -11.90 16.55 -6.66
N THR A 131 -11.94 15.96 -5.47
CA THR A 131 -11.06 16.34 -4.35
C THR A 131 -9.67 15.73 -4.48
N ARG A 132 -8.66 16.42 -3.94
CA ARG A 132 -7.26 15.97 -4.00
C ARG A 132 -7.10 14.56 -3.41
N THR A 133 -7.69 14.31 -2.25
CA THR A 133 -7.72 12.99 -1.64
C THR A 133 -9.15 12.49 -1.46
N CYS A 134 -9.32 11.18 -1.28
CA CYS A 134 -10.61 10.60 -0.96
C CYS A 134 -11.10 10.95 0.46
N PHE A 135 -10.24 11.52 1.28
CA PHE A 135 -10.52 11.85 2.68
C PHE A 135 -10.83 13.32 2.93
N THR A 136 -10.62 14.18 1.92
CA THR A 136 -10.81 15.63 2.04
C THR A 136 -12.26 15.96 2.41
N GLY A 137 -12.45 16.67 3.53
CA GLY A 137 -13.76 17.12 4.00
C GLY A 137 -14.66 15.99 4.51
N ARG A 138 -14.08 14.88 4.94
CA ARG A 138 -14.80 13.70 5.44
C ARG A 138 -14.33 13.25 6.82
N GLU A 139 -13.78 14.19 7.59
CA GLU A 139 -13.35 13.97 8.96
C GLU A 139 -14.57 13.67 9.84
N ILE A 140 -14.42 12.73 10.78
CA ILE A 140 -15.47 12.34 11.75
C ILE A 140 -15.08 12.65 13.19
N ALA A 141 -13.86 13.10 13.41
CA ALA A 141 -13.33 13.51 14.71
C ALA A 141 -12.25 14.58 14.54
#